data_6793190424964aac9b9ea9ec5f1af2ff
#
_entry.id   6793190424964aac9b9ea9ec5f1af2ff
#
_cell.length_a   1.000
_cell.length_b   1.000
_cell.length_c   1.000
_cell.angle_alpha   90.00
_cell.angle_beta   90.00
_cell.angle_gamma   90.00
#
_symmetry.space_group_name_H-M   'P 1'
#
loop_
_entity.id
_entity.type
_entity.pdbx_description
1 polymer ?
#
loop_
_entity_poly.entity_id
_entity_poly.type
_entity_poly.pdbx_seq_one_letter_code
_entity_poly.pdbx_strand_id
1 'polypeptide(L)'
;MSRLKFFIPALCFIALGGLLWRGLYLDTRTLPSMLIDKQMPKFSLETIGGDIVTNEDLPEQIFLLNVWGSYCLPCLVEHPTFMRLSEEGEIPVVGINYKDRNDLAKGWLETNGNPFAYSIEDQNGRFGIDLGVYGAPETYLVDSEGVIRYRHVSVLDETVWLEEFLPAIKELRLESK
;
A
#
# COMPACT_ATOMS: atom_id res chain seq x y z
N MET A 1 22.37 40.08 38.81
CA MET A 1 21.10 39.53 38.21
C MET A 1 21.11 39.37 36.69
N SER A 2 22.21 39.38 35.97
CA SER A 2 22.15 39.46 34.50
C SER A 2 22.74 38.27 33.73
N ARG A 3 23.58 37.45 34.31
CA ARG A 3 24.21 36.34 33.56
C ARG A 3 23.26 35.15 33.35
N LEU A 4 22.32 34.89 34.24
CA LEU A 4 21.33 33.80 34.12
C LEU A 4 20.40 34.01 32.95
N LYS A 5 20.08 35.25 32.56
CA LYS A 5 19.20 35.55 31.42
C LYS A 5 19.81 35.16 30.08
N PHE A 6 21.15 35.07 29.97
CA PHE A 6 21.82 34.63 28.73
C PHE A 6 21.84 33.12 28.59
N PHE A 7 21.66 32.34 29.65
CA PHE A 7 21.60 30.88 29.59
C PHE A 7 20.23 30.37 29.21
N ILE A 8 19.14 31.15 29.41
CA ILE A 8 17.78 30.73 29.06
C ILE A 8 17.63 30.44 27.56
N PRO A 9 18.06 31.30 26.62
CA PRO A 9 17.98 31.00 25.19
C PRO A 9 18.79 29.77 24.78
N ALA A 10 19.98 29.59 25.36
CA ALA A 10 20.81 28.41 25.08
C ALA A 10 20.14 27.12 25.58
N LEU A 11 19.53 27.13 26.77
CA LEU A 11 18.80 26.00 27.33
C LEU A 11 17.56 25.65 26.45
N CYS A 12 16.81 26.68 26.03
CA CYS A 12 15.68 26.51 25.12
C CYS A 12 16.11 25.91 23.78
N PHE A 13 17.25 26.35 23.24
CA PHE A 13 17.77 25.83 21.98
C PHE A 13 18.20 24.37 22.11
N ILE A 14 18.86 23.99 23.19
CA ILE A 14 19.25 22.61 23.48
C ILE A 14 18.01 21.72 23.68
N ALA A 15 17.02 22.22 24.43
CA ALA A 15 15.77 21.49 24.64
C ALA A 15 15.00 21.27 23.34
N LEU A 16 14.90 22.30 22.48
CA LEU A 16 14.28 22.22 21.17
C LEU A 16 15.05 21.26 20.24
N GLY A 17 16.38 21.35 20.24
CA GLY A 17 17.24 20.43 19.48
C GLY A 17 17.05 18.97 19.91
N GLY A 18 16.96 18.72 21.22
CA GLY A 18 16.68 17.38 21.75
C GLY A 18 15.28 16.85 21.37
N LEU A 19 14.26 17.73 21.40
CA LEU A 19 12.90 17.41 20.96
C LEU A 19 12.86 17.07 19.47
N LEU A 20 13.50 17.88 18.62
CA LEU A 20 13.59 17.64 17.19
C LEU A 20 14.37 16.36 16.88
N TRP A 21 15.49 16.14 17.58
CA TRP A 21 16.27 14.91 17.46
C TRP A 21 15.44 13.69 17.80
N ARG A 22 14.70 13.71 18.90
CA ARG A 22 13.79 12.63 19.28
C ARG A 22 12.67 12.44 18.25
N GLY A 23 12.16 13.52 17.68
CA GLY A 23 11.12 13.49 16.64
C GLY A 23 11.56 12.77 15.37
N LEU A 24 12.84 12.83 15.01
CA LEU A 24 13.38 12.13 13.83
C LEU A 24 13.39 10.60 13.98
N TYR A 25 13.36 10.08 15.23
CA TYR A 25 13.29 8.63 15.49
C TYR A 25 11.87 8.12 15.76
N LEU A 26 10.87 9.00 15.73
CA LEU A 26 9.48 8.58 15.79
C LEU A 26 9.09 8.06 14.40
N ASP A 27 8.76 6.78 14.32
CA ASP A 27 8.23 6.21 13.10
C ASP A 27 6.80 6.76 12.85
N THR A 28 6.73 7.75 11.98
CA THR A 28 5.47 8.39 11.58
C THR A 28 4.74 7.62 10.47
N ARG A 29 5.32 6.51 9.99
CA ARG A 29 4.76 5.70 8.91
C ARG A 29 3.63 4.78 9.37
N THR A 30 3.53 4.54 10.67
CA THR A 30 2.51 3.68 11.27
C THR A 30 1.27 4.45 11.72
N LEU A 31 0.67 5.25 10.85
CA LEU A 31 -0.72 5.66 11.09
C LEU A 31 -1.60 4.45 10.78
N PRO A 32 -2.30 3.87 11.79
CA PRO A 32 -3.20 2.76 11.54
C PRO A 32 -4.20 3.17 10.46
N SER A 33 -4.32 2.37 9.40
CA SER A 33 -5.39 2.61 8.43
C SER A 33 -6.72 2.53 9.18
N MET A 34 -7.56 3.56 9.00
CA MET A 34 -8.92 3.57 9.55
C MET A 34 -9.80 2.45 9.00
N LEU A 35 -9.29 1.72 7.98
CA LEU A 35 -9.98 0.64 7.28
C LEU A 35 -9.53 -0.77 7.68
N ILE A 36 -8.55 -0.92 8.57
CA ILE A 36 -8.21 -2.24 9.09
C ILE A 36 -9.43 -2.84 9.80
N ASP A 37 -9.72 -4.10 9.52
CA ASP A 37 -10.90 -4.86 9.95
C ASP A 37 -12.24 -4.25 9.49
N LYS A 38 -12.22 -3.52 8.38
CA LYS A 38 -13.44 -3.00 7.73
C LYS A 38 -13.53 -3.47 6.29
N GLN A 39 -14.75 -3.51 5.82
CA GLN A 39 -15.06 -3.75 4.40
C GLN A 39 -14.37 -2.71 3.53
N MET A 40 -13.81 -3.18 2.42
CA MET A 40 -13.28 -2.30 1.38
C MET A 40 -14.38 -1.37 0.87
N PRO A 41 -14.07 -0.09 0.60
CA PRO A 41 -15.03 0.85 0.03
C PRO A 41 -15.65 0.30 -1.26
N LYS A 42 -16.92 0.64 -1.48
CA LYS A 42 -17.60 0.23 -2.72
C LYS A 42 -17.03 0.99 -3.91
N PHE A 43 -16.84 0.26 -5.00
CA PHE A 43 -16.38 0.82 -6.26
C PHE A 43 -17.12 0.21 -7.45
N SER A 44 -17.09 0.92 -8.56
CA SER A 44 -17.45 0.44 -9.89
C SER A 44 -16.56 1.21 -10.88
N LEU A 45 -15.51 0.56 -11.34
CA LEU A 45 -14.43 1.18 -12.12
C LEU A 45 -14.03 0.29 -13.29
N GLU A 46 -13.47 0.90 -14.33
CA GLU A 46 -12.88 0.16 -15.45
C GLU A 46 -11.54 -0.45 -15.03
N THR A 47 -11.21 -1.57 -15.61
CA THR A 47 -9.86 -2.13 -15.58
C THR A 47 -9.01 -1.53 -16.70
N ILE A 48 -7.69 -1.70 -16.61
CA ILE A 48 -6.78 -1.38 -17.74
C ILE A 48 -7.20 -2.11 -19.03
N GLY A 49 -7.83 -3.29 -18.91
CA GLY A 49 -8.37 -4.04 -20.04
C GLY A 49 -9.64 -3.46 -20.65
N GLY A 50 -10.38 -2.62 -19.94
CA GLY A 50 -11.63 -1.97 -20.36
C GLY A 50 -12.89 -2.64 -19.82
N ASP A 51 -12.78 -3.69 -18.98
CA ASP A 51 -13.91 -4.32 -18.30
C ASP A 51 -14.30 -3.50 -17.08
N ILE A 52 -15.60 -3.40 -16.79
CA ILE A 52 -16.07 -2.77 -15.54
C ILE A 52 -16.07 -3.82 -14.44
N VAL A 53 -15.45 -3.51 -13.31
CA VAL A 53 -15.38 -4.36 -12.12
C VAL A 53 -15.92 -3.62 -10.89
N THR A 54 -16.47 -4.41 -9.98
CA THR A 54 -17.08 -3.97 -8.73
C THR A 54 -16.54 -4.78 -7.55
N ASN A 55 -17.03 -4.54 -6.34
CA ASN A 55 -16.71 -5.39 -5.19
C ASN A 55 -17.15 -6.86 -5.36
N GLU A 56 -18.11 -7.15 -6.27
CA GLU A 56 -18.59 -8.52 -6.53
C GLU A 56 -17.61 -9.32 -7.39
N ASP A 57 -16.69 -8.63 -8.08
CA ASP A 57 -15.69 -9.23 -8.96
C ASP A 57 -14.34 -9.46 -8.24
N LEU A 58 -14.29 -9.19 -6.93
CA LEU A 58 -13.09 -9.43 -6.12
C LEU A 58 -12.82 -10.93 -5.97
N PRO A 59 -11.56 -11.34 -5.80
CA PRO A 59 -11.23 -12.76 -5.56
C PRO A 59 -11.97 -13.32 -4.32
N GLU A 60 -12.59 -14.50 -4.47
CA GLU A 60 -13.28 -15.21 -3.38
C GLU A 60 -12.32 -15.90 -2.39
N GLN A 61 -11.08 -15.47 -2.35
CA GLN A 61 -10.03 -15.95 -1.45
C GLN A 61 -9.21 -14.77 -0.96
N ILE A 62 -8.31 -14.99 0.01
CA ILE A 62 -7.36 -13.97 0.45
C ILE A 62 -6.54 -13.50 -0.75
N PHE A 63 -6.41 -12.18 -0.92
CA PHE A 63 -5.70 -11.57 -2.03
C PHE A 63 -4.92 -10.32 -1.61
N LEU A 64 -3.99 -9.91 -2.45
CA LEU A 64 -3.28 -8.65 -2.32
C LEU A 64 -3.92 -7.59 -3.22
N LEU A 65 -4.10 -6.39 -2.69
CA LEU A 65 -4.52 -5.22 -3.44
C LEU A 65 -3.36 -4.22 -3.44
N ASN A 66 -2.70 -4.06 -4.59
CA ASN A 66 -1.51 -3.23 -4.72
C ASN A 66 -1.81 -1.92 -5.47
N VAL A 67 -1.41 -0.81 -4.89
CA VAL A 67 -1.53 0.53 -5.47
C VAL A 67 -0.23 0.85 -6.20
N TRP A 68 -0.32 1.07 -7.51
CA TRP A 68 0.83 1.26 -8.38
C TRP A 68 0.60 2.32 -9.47
N GLY A 69 1.65 2.69 -10.17
CA GLY A 69 1.56 3.58 -11.33
C GLY A 69 2.82 3.51 -12.20
N SER A 70 2.70 3.79 -13.50
CA SER A 70 3.82 3.78 -14.44
C SER A 70 4.91 4.81 -14.10
N TYR A 71 4.55 5.88 -13.40
CA TYR A 71 5.45 6.94 -12.93
C TYR A 71 6.18 6.60 -11.62
N CYS A 72 5.82 5.49 -10.98
CA CYS A 72 6.26 5.14 -9.63
C CYS A 72 7.55 4.33 -9.69
N LEU A 73 8.70 4.95 -9.45
CA LEU A 73 9.99 4.25 -9.41
C LEU A 73 10.08 3.20 -8.29
N PRO A 74 9.58 3.44 -7.06
CA PRO A 74 9.56 2.40 -6.02
C PRO A 74 8.69 1.19 -6.39
N CYS A 75 7.63 1.37 -7.20
CA CYS A 75 6.81 0.25 -7.67
C CYS A 75 7.62 -0.70 -8.58
N LEU A 76 8.60 -0.18 -9.33
CA LEU A 76 9.50 -1.02 -10.12
C LEU A 76 10.41 -1.89 -9.23
N VAL A 77 10.72 -1.43 -8.00
CA VAL A 77 11.54 -2.19 -7.05
C VAL A 77 10.78 -3.38 -6.48
N GLU A 78 9.48 -3.23 -6.19
CA GLU A 78 8.63 -4.32 -5.65
C GLU A 78 8.11 -5.27 -6.74
N HIS A 79 8.12 -4.84 -8.00
CA HIS A 79 7.53 -5.58 -9.12
C HIS A 79 8.03 -7.03 -9.26
N PRO A 80 9.33 -7.35 -9.12
CA PRO A 80 9.81 -8.72 -9.14
C PRO A 80 9.17 -9.62 -8.07
N THR A 81 8.87 -9.08 -6.88
CA THR A 81 8.16 -9.82 -5.82
C THR A 81 6.76 -10.20 -6.29
N PHE A 82 6.00 -9.25 -6.85
CA PHE A 82 4.66 -9.55 -7.38
C PHE A 82 4.69 -10.51 -8.57
N MET A 83 5.67 -10.39 -9.48
CA MET A 83 5.83 -11.34 -10.59
C MET A 83 6.02 -12.76 -10.05
N ARG A 84 6.90 -12.97 -9.06
CA ARG A 84 7.10 -14.26 -8.42
C ARG A 84 5.81 -14.78 -7.78
N LEU A 85 5.11 -13.95 -6.97
CA LEU A 85 3.86 -14.34 -6.31
C LEU A 85 2.77 -14.75 -7.29
N SER A 86 2.69 -14.05 -8.43
CA SER A 86 1.76 -14.38 -9.51
C SER A 86 2.11 -15.71 -10.19
N GLU A 87 3.39 -15.98 -10.41
CA GLU A 87 3.88 -17.25 -11.02
C GLU A 87 3.66 -18.44 -10.07
N GLU A 88 3.86 -18.26 -8.77
CA GLU A 88 3.59 -19.27 -7.74
C GLU A 88 2.07 -19.60 -7.63
N GLY A 89 1.21 -18.63 -7.96
CA GLY A 89 -0.24 -18.82 -8.00
C GLY A 89 -0.90 -19.03 -6.62
N GLU A 90 -0.16 -18.78 -5.53
CA GLU A 90 -0.64 -19.03 -4.17
C GLU A 90 -1.61 -17.96 -3.64
N ILE A 91 -1.50 -16.74 -4.17
CA ILE A 91 -2.31 -15.60 -3.78
C ILE A 91 -2.54 -14.66 -4.98
N PRO A 92 -3.80 -14.33 -5.33
CA PRO A 92 -4.08 -13.37 -6.38
C PRO A 92 -3.59 -11.97 -6.01
N VAL A 93 -3.14 -11.23 -7.02
CA VAL A 93 -2.80 -9.82 -6.87
C VAL A 93 -3.73 -8.99 -7.75
N VAL A 94 -4.47 -8.07 -7.17
CA VAL A 94 -5.28 -7.07 -7.85
C VAL A 94 -4.54 -5.74 -7.83
N GLY A 95 -4.39 -5.10 -8.98
CA GLY A 95 -3.76 -3.78 -9.08
C GLY A 95 -4.77 -2.64 -8.95
N ILE A 96 -4.34 -1.52 -8.40
CA ILE A 96 -4.99 -0.21 -8.55
C ILE A 96 -3.99 0.70 -9.24
N ASN A 97 -4.24 1.01 -10.50
CA ASN A 97 -3.45 1.97 -11.26
C ASN A 97 -3.88 3.39 -10.87
N TYR A 98 -3.10 3.98 -9.96
CA TYR A 98 -3.47 5.18 -9.21
C TYR A 98 -2.97 6.45 -9.91
N LYS A 99 -3.90 7.35 -10.26
CA LYS A 99 -3.62 8.67 -10.88
C LYS A 99 -2.68 8.58 -12.08
N ASP A 100 -2.88 7.58 -12.91
CA ASP A 100 -2.04 7.28 -14.06
C ASP A 100 -2.86 7.33 -15.36
N ARG A 101 -2.19 7.31 -16.48
CA ARG A 101 -2.80 7.22 -17.80
C ARG A 101 -2.83 5.76 -18.26
N ASN A 102 -3.97 5.31 -18.79
CA ASN A 102 -4.15 3.93 -19.26
C ASN A 102 -3.11 3.51 -20.30
N ASP A 103 -2.78 4.39 -21.27
CA ASP A 103 -1.79 4.10 -22.31
C ASP A 103 -0.38 3.88 -21.73
N LEU A 104 0.01 4.67 -20.73
CA LEU A 104 1.30 4.52 -20.05
C LEU A 104 1.32 3.28 -19.16
N ALA A 105 0.24 3.01 -18.44
CA ALA A 105 0.09 1.82 -17.62
C ALA A 105 0.17 0.54 -18.45
N LYS A 106 -0.51 0.48 -19.60
CA LYS A 106 -0.43 -0.64 -20.55
C LYS A 106 0.99 -0.87 -21.04
N GLY A 107 1.65 0.17 -21.55
CA GLY A 107 3.02 0.06 -22.04
C GLY A 107 4.02 -0.34 -20.95
N TRP A 108 3.77 0.09 -19.70
CA TRP A 108 4.59 -0.32 -18.57
C TRP A 108 4.45 -1.81 -18.25
N LEU A 109 3.22 -2.32 -18.21
CA LEU A 109 2.95 -3.75 -18.00
C LEU A 109 3.46 -4.62 -19.16
N GLU A 110 3.35 -4.16 -20.41
CA GLU A 110 3.90 -4.85 -21.58
C GLU A 110 5.43 -4.98 -21.49
N THR A 111 6.09 -3.96 -20.95
CA THR A 111 7.56 -3.91 -20.84
C THR A 111 8.09 -4.73 -19.67
N ASN A 112 7.43 -4.67 -18.52
CA ASN A 112 7.93 -5.24 -17.27
C ASN A 112 7.26 -6.57 -16.89
N GLY A 113 6.20 -6.98 -17.59
CA GLY A 113 5.34 -8.10 -17.23
C GLY A 113 4.12 -7.65 -16.41
N ASN A 114 3.10 -8.50 -16.36
CA ASN A 114 1.85 -8.23 -15.65
C ASN A 114 1.61 -9.26 -14.54
N PRO A 115 1.82 -8.90 -13.26
CA PRO A 115 1.60 -9.77 -12.12
C PRO A 115 0.14 -9.81 -11.66
N PHE A 116 -0.71 -8.89 -12.18
CA PHE A 116 -2.06 -8.69 -11.69
C PHE A 116 -3.06 -9.63 -12.36
N ALA A 117 -3.97 -10.20 -11.59
CA ALA A 117 -5.16 -10.88 -12.13
C ALA A 117 -5.97 -9.89 -13.00
N TYR A 118 -6.12 -8.68 -12.51
CA TYR A 118 -6.56 -7.49 -13.25
C TYR A 118 -6.08 -6.23 -12.51
N SER A 119 -6.09 -5.10 -13.19
CA SER A 119 -5.75 -3.81 -12.58
C SER A 119 -6.84 -2.79 -12.85
N ILE A 120 -7.37 -2.21 -11.77
CA ILE A 120 -8.43 -1.20 -11.76
C ILE A 120 -7.82 0.15 -12.11
N GLU A 121 -8.47 0.93 -12.97
CA GLU A 121 -8.10 2.32 -13.26
C GLU A 121 -8.69 3.28 -12.24
N ASP A 122 -7.84 3.96 -11.49
CA ASP A 122 -8.23 5.05 -10.61
C ASP A 122 -7.55 6.37 -11.05
N GLN A 123 -7.87 6.81 -12.29
CA GLN A 123 -7.23 7.98 -12.92
C GLN A 123 -7.38 9.25 -12.09
N ASN A 124 -8.52 9.46 -11.47
CA ASN A 124 -8.80 10.64 -10.64
C ASN A 124 -8.38 10.46 -9.18
N GLY A 125 -7.96 9.26 -8.77
CA GLY A 125 -7.53 8.91 -7.42
C GLY A 125 -8.66 8.88 -6.40
N ARG A 126 -9.93 8.79 -6.83
CA ARG A 126 -11.08 8.84 -5.94
C ARG A 126 -11.18 7.58 -5.08
N PHE A 127 -11.02 6.43 -5.71
CA PHE A 127 -11.03 5.16 -4.98
C PHE A 127 -9.84 5.06 -4.00
N GLY A 128 -8.66 5.51 -4.42
CA GLY A 128 -7.51 5.62 -3.51
C GLY A 128 -7.77 6.54 -2.31
N ILE A 129 -8.49 7.65 -2.48
CA ILE A 129 -8.91 8.51 -1.36
C ILE A 129 -9.83 7.75 -0.41
N ASP A 130 -10.82 7.03 -0.93
CA ASP A 130 -11.77 6.25 -0.13
C ASP A 130 -11.07 5.09 0.61
N LEU A 131 -10.00 4.51 0.03
CA LEU A 131 -9.10 3.53 0.66
C LEU A 131 -8.11 4.16 1.65
N GLY A 132 -7.99 5.48 1.67
CA GLY A 132 -6.99 6.18 2.49
C GLY A 132 -5.57 6.06 1.97
N VAL A 133 -5.37 5.89 0.65
CA VAL A 133 -4.06 5.84 0.00
C VAL A 133 -3.32 7.16 0.15
N TYR A 134 -2.08 7.11 0.62
CA TYR A 134 -1.17 8.27 0.67
C TYR A 134 -0.43 8.47 -0.65
N GLY A 135 -0.08 7.37 -1.30
CA GLY A 135 0.67 7.34 -2.56
C GLY A 135 1.02 5.92 -2.98
N ALA A 136 1.62 5.77 -4.16
CA ALA A 136 2.17 4.50 -4.61
C ALA A 136 3.65 4.38 -4.20
N PRO A 137 4.14 3.18 -3.78
CA PRO A 137 3.38 1.96 -3.64
C PRO A 137 2.73 1.80 -2.25
N GLU A 138 1.59 1.13 -2.22
CA GLU A 138 0.95 0.63 -1.01
C GLU A 138 0.33 -0.75 -1.30
N THR A 139 0.36 -1.65 -0.33
CA THR A 139 -0.23 -2.99 -0.49
C THR A 139 -1.15 -3.31 0.68
N TYR A 140 -2.34 -3.78 0.36
CA TYR A 140 -3.34 -4.24 1.31
C TYR A 140 -3.49 -5.76 1.22
N LEU A 141 -3.64 -6.41 2.37
CA LEU A 141 -4.10 -7.79 2.47
C LEU A 141 -5.59 -7.77 2.71
N VAL A 142 -6.34 -8.42 1.84
CA VAL A 142 -7.80 -8.47 1.89
C VAL A 142 -8.23 -9.93 1.99
N ASP A 143 -9.20 -10.21 2.86
CA ASP A 143 -9.74 -11.56 3.02
C ASP A 143 -10.81 -11.89 1.96
N SER A 144 -11.31 -13.12 1.98
CA SER A 144 -12.34 -13.61 1.05
C SER A 144 -13.69 -12.90 1.17
N GLU A 145 -13.93 -12.17 2.24
CA GLU A 145 -15.14 -11.37 2.46
C GLU A 145 -14.97 -9.91 2.02
N GLY A 146 -13.77 -9.53 1.53
CA GLY A 146 -13.45 -8.17 1.12
C GLY A 146 -13.10 -7.23 2.27
N VAL A 147 -12.76 -7.78 3.44
CA VAL A 147 -12.30 -7.02 4.61
C VAL A 147 -10.81 -6.78 4.53
N ILE A 148 -10.38 -5.55 4.73
CA ILE A 148 -8.96 -5.17 4.76
C ILE A 148 -8.37 -5.62 6.09
N ARG A 149 -7.42 -6.56 6.06
CA ARG A 149 -6.82 -7.17 7.27
C ARG A 149 -5.45 -6.59 7.60
N TYR A 150 -4.71 -6.16 6.60
CA TYR A 150 -3.39 -5.57 6.78
C TYR A 150 -3.11 -4.51 5.72
N ARG A 151 -2.22 -3.56 6.02
CA ARG A 151 -1.75 -2.52 5.09
C ARG A 151 -0.27 -2.26 5.29
N HIS A 152 0.48 -2.31 4.22
CA HIS A 152 1.87 -1.87 4.16
C HIS A 152 1.99 -0.63 3.27
N VAL A 153 2.64 0.42 3.81
CA VAL A 153 2.90 1.67 3.08
C VAL A 153 4.38 1.71 2.74
N SER A 154 4.76 1.45 1.56
CA SER A 154 6.08 1.46 0.95
C SER A 154 6.25 0.23 0.05
N VAL A 155 7.47 -0.03 -0.39
CA VAL A 155 7.86 -1.17 -1.22
C VAL A 155 7.63 -2.49 -0.48
N LEU A 156 6.89 -3.41 -1.11
CA LEU A 156 6.76 -4.78 -0.68
C LEU A 156 7.93 -5.61 -1.26
N ASP A 157 9.02 -5.66 -0.51
CA ASP A 157 10.16 -6.51 -0.85
C ASP A 157 10.02 -7.91 -0.22
N GLU A 158 10.99 -8.77 -0.46
CA GLU A 158 11.00 -10.14 0.06
C GLU A 158 11.01 -10.20 1.60
N THR A 159 11.65 -9.23 2.25
CA THR A 159 11.69 -9.17 3.72
C THR A 159 10.33 -8.84 4.28
N VAL A 160 9.67 -7.82 3.75
CA VAL A 160 8.30 -7.43 4.12
C VAL A 160 7.32 -8.56 3.84
N TRP A 161 7.47 -9.25 2.69
CA TRP A 161 6.66 -10.42 2.37
C TRP A 161 6.77 -11.51 3.43
N LEU A 162 7.99 -11.90 3.78
CA LEU A 162 8.24 -13.01 4.71
C LEU A 162 7.92 -12.68 6.17
N GLU A 163 8.16 -11.43 6.59
CA GLU A 163 8.04 -11.03 7.99
C GLU A 163 6.67 -10.46 8.34
N GLU A 164 5.95 -9.87 7.38
CA GLU A 164 4.68 -9.19 7.65
C GLU A 164 3.49 -9.90 6.98
N PHE A 165 3.53 -10.10 5.65
CA PHE A 165 2.39 -10.64 4.91
C PHE A 165 2.19 -12.14 5.09
N LEU A 166 3.24 -12.92 4.95
CA LEU A 166 3.15 -14.38 5.04
C LEU A 166 2.64 -14.88 6.41
N PRO A 167 3.06 -14.31 7.55
CA PRO A 167 2.46 -14.63 8.85
C PRO A 167 0.98 -14.24 8.93
N ALA A 168 0.60 -13.03 8.49
CA ALA A 168 -0.78 -12.57 8.49
C ALA A 168 -1.69 -13.45 7.63
N ILE A 169 -1.22 -13.86 6.44
CA ILE A 169 -1.96 -14.79 5.57
C ILE A 169 -2.16 -16.15 6.25
N LYS A 170 -1.13 -16.67 6.95
CA LYS A 170 -1.25 -17.94 7.68
C LYS A 170 -2.28 -17.86 8.80
N GLU A 171 -2.31 -16.77 9.54
CA GLU A 171 -3.30 -16.52 10.59
C GLU A 171 -4.71 -16.48 10.03
N LEU A 172 -4.96 -15.69 8.98
CA LEU A 172 -6.26 -15.61 8.31
C LEU A 172 -6.74 -16.96 7.76
N ARG A 173 -5.84 -17.77 7.20
CA ARG A 173 -6.18 -19.12 6.74
C ARG A 173 -6.55 -20.10 7.86
N LEU A 174 -6.15 -19.82 9.11
CA LEU A 174 -6.54 -20.60 10.28
C LEU A 174 -7.91 -20.16 10.81
N GLU A 175 -8.22 -18.87 10.75
CA GLU A 175 -9.51 -18.31 11.19
C GLU A 175 -10.67 -18.73 10.27
N SER A 176 -10.40 -18.96 8.99
CA SER A 176 -11.41 -19.32 7.97
C SER A 176 -11.81 -20.80 7.95
N LYS A 177 -11.25 -21.64 8.83
CA LYS A 177 -11.56 -23.09 8.99
C LYS A 177 -12.53 -23.33 10.12
#